data_7ea38a2a2f495cf949495266ca841651
#
_entry.id   7ea38a2a2f495cf949495266ca841651
#
_cell.length_a   1.000
_cell.length_b   1.000
_cell.length_c   1.000
_cell.angle_alpha   90.00
_cell.angle_beta   90.00
_cell.angle_gamma   90.00
#
_symmetry.space_group_name_H-M   'P 1'
#
loop_
_entity.id
_entity.type
_entity.pdbx_description
1 polymer ?
#
loop_
_entity_poly.entity_id
_entity_poly.type
_entity_poly.pdbx_seq_one_letter_code
_entity_poly.pdbx_strand_id
1 'polypeptide(L)'
;MSEEKPPVQTPEDALIKPRIERLTAVESEPLFDSIVGYGDVKRLFQLSLSSEKPVHLLLVGPPASAKTLFMIECMRLERSYFTLGSHSTKSGMIDYLFVKRPRYLIVDEIEHMPMKDQTALLSLMETGILAETKFQKTRNTHLKTWVFATSNGTERMLTPLLSRFIVLHFKQYSFGSFQEICVHILGREGVTSDVAAAIAEAVWTKLKSKDIRDCIKIGRLAKTKEDVQWIAQTLKTYR
;
A
#
# COMPACT_ATOMS: atom_id res chain seq x y z
N MET A 1 -10.17 -38.24 -16.79
CA MET A 1 -9.17 -37.15 -16.79
C MET A 1 -9.88 -35.90 -17.26
N SER A 2 -10.32 -35.07 -16.31
CA SER A 2 -11.00 -33.79 -16.58
C SER A 2 -9.93 -32.69 -16.50
N GLU A 3 -9.66 -32.08 -17.64
CA GLU A 3 -8.76 -30.93 -17.76
C GLU A 3 -9.38 -29.73 -17.01
N GLU A 4 -8.76 -29.30 -15.93
CA GLU A 4 -9.09 -28.02 -15.29
C GLU A 4 -8.69 -26.87 -16.22
N LYS A 5 -9.67 -26.11 -16.68
CA LYS A 5 -9.43 -24.84 -17.39
C LYS A 5 -8.72 -23.85 -16.47
N PRO A 6 -7.70 -23.13 -16.96
CA PRO A 6 -7.04 -22.09 -16.17
C PRO A 6 -8.04 -20.98 -15.80
N PRO A 7 -7.85 -20.30 -14.65
CA PRO A 7 -8.77 -19.26 -14.18
C PRO A 7 -8.80 -18.10 -15.16
N VAL A 8 -10.02 -17.65 -15.45
CA VAL A 8 -10.29 -16.49 -16.30
C VAL A 8 -9.74 -15.24 -15.61
N GLN A 9 -8.76 -14.59 -16.21
CA GLN A 9 -8.24 -13.30 -15.75
C GLN A 9 -9.32 -12.23 -15.97
N THR A 10 -9.65 -11.47 -14.92
CA THR A 10 -10.57 -10.34 -15.06
C THR A 10 -9.88 -9.13 -15.70
N PRO A 11 -10.61 -8.24 -16.38
CA PRO A 11 -10.04 -7.01 -16.96
C PRO A 11 -9.33 -6.11 -15.93
N GLU A 12 -9.70 -6.21 -14.65
CA GLU A 12 -9.08 -5.49 -13.53
C GLU A 12 -7.69 -6.03 -13.17
N ASP A 13 -7.48 -7.36 -13.26
CA ASP A 13 -6.16 -7.97 -13.08
C ASP A 13 -5.16 -7.48 -14.15
N ALA A 14 -5.66 -7.18 -15.34
CA ALA A 14 -4.85 -6.67 -16.45
C ALA A 14 -4.41 -5.21 -16.27
N LEU A 15 -5.16 -4.39 -15.52
CA LEU A 15 -4.83 -2.98 -15.23
C LEU A 15 -3.87 -2.82 -14.03
N ILE A 16 -3.91 -3.74 -13.08
CA ILE A 16 -3.09 -3.72 -11.86
C ILE A 16 -1.71 -4.35 -12.12
N LYS A 17 -1.65 -5.44 -12.89
CA LYS A 17 -0.40 -6.14 -13.22
C LYS A 17 0.70 -5.23 -13.82
N PRO A 18 0.48 -4.40 -14.86
CA PRO A 18 1.54 -3.57 -15.44
C PRO A 18 2.09 -2.52 -14.47
N ARG A 19 1.28 -2.10 -13.49
CA ARG A 19 1.70 -1.15 -12.45
C ARG A 19 2.56 -1.84 -11.38
N ILE A 20 2.24 -3.09 -11.06
CA ILE A 20 2.98 -3.93 -10.11
C ILE A 20 4.29 -4.40 -10.73
N GLU A 21 4.30 -4.89 -11.97
CA GLU A 21 5.49 -5.40 -12.66
C GLU A 21 6.59 -4.34 -12.83
N ARG A 22 6.23 -3.05 -13.00
CA ARG A 22 7.21 -1.95 -13.01
C ARG A 22 7.81 -1.64 -11.63
N LEU A 23 7.15 -2.04 -10.56
CA LEU A 23 7.60 -1.83 -9.18
C LEU A 23 8.36 -3.05 -8.63
N THR A 24 8.17 -4.23 -9.22
CA THR A 24 8.75 -5.51 -8.76
C THR A 24 10.07 -5.88 -9.46
N ALA A 25 10.64 -5.03 -10.29
CA ALA A 25 11.92 -5.27 -10.98
C ALA A 25 13.15 -5.36 -10.04
N VAL A 26 12.95 -5.48 -8.72
CA VAL A 26 14.00 -5.60 -7.71
C VAL A 26 13.77 -6.84 -6.84
N GLU A 27 13.87 -8.01 -7.43
CA GLU A 27 13.71 -9.30 -6.70
C GLU A 27 14.83 -9.61 -5.71
N SER A 28 15.90 -8.82 -5.67
CA SER A 28 17.10 -9.09 -4.85
C SER A 28 17.28 -8.18 -3.62
N GLU A 29 16.49 -7.12 -3.47
CA GLU A 29 16.65 -6.19 -2.34
C GLU A 29 15.91 -6.68 -1.09
N PRO A 30 16.46 -6.45 0.12
CA PRO A 30 15.78 -6.73 1.39
C PRO A 30 14.44 -6.02 1.46
N LEU A 31 13.46 -6.65 2.13
CA LEU A 31 12.12 -6.08 2.29
C LEU A 31 12.19 -4.72 2.99
N PHE A 32 11.47 -3.73 2.45
CA PHE A 32 11.44 -2.32 2.90
C PHE A 32 12.71 -1.49 2.63
N ASP A 33 13.71 -2.01 1.92
CA ASP A 33 14.94 -1.26 1.67
C ASP A 33 14.72 -0.06 0.73
N SER A 34 13.74 -0.18 -0.15
CA SER A 34 13.29 0.90 -1.04
C SER A 34 12.70 2.12 -0.31
N ILE A 35 12.32 1.98 0.96
CA ILE A 35 11.69 3.03 1.75
C ILE A 35 12.76 3.81 2.52
N VAL A 36 12.91 5.09 2.23
CA VAL A 36 13.85 5.97 2.95
C VAL A 36 13.30 6.31 4.34
N GLY A 37 14.13 6.19 5.38
CA GLY A 37 13.74 6.45 6.76
C GLY A 37 12.86 5.33 7.37
N TYR A 38 12.08 5.69 8.38
CA TYR A 38 11.13 4.80 9.07
C TYR A 38 11.74 3.53 9.68
N GLY A 39 12.99 3.58 10.19
CA GLY A 39 13.71 2.42 10.72
C GLY A 39 12.91 1.64 11.77
N ASP A 40 12.27 2.33 12.72
CA ASP A 40 11.46 1.70 13.76
C ASP A 40 10.22 1.00 13.19
N VAL A 41 9.56 1.60 12.19
CA VAL A 41 8.41 1.02 11.51
C VAL A 41 8.83 -0.23 10.74
N LYS A 42 9.92 -0.16 9.98
CA LYS A 42 10.49 -1.31 9.25
C LYS A 42 10.79 -2.47 10.21
N ARG A 43 11.45 -2.16 11.33
CA ARG A 43 11.74 -3.15 12.38
C ARG A 43 10.47 -3.78 12.94
N LEU A 44 9.42 -2.98 13.17
CA LEU A 44 8.15 -3.50 13.68
C LEU A 44 7.47 -4.43 12.67
N PHE A 45 7.52 -4.11 11.37
CA PHE A 45 7.05 -5.04 10.32
C PHE A 45 7.85 -6.35 10.34
N GLN A 46 9.18 -6.29 10.43
CA GLN A 46 10.03 -7.50 10.51
C GLN A 46 9.69 -8.35 11.73
N LEU A 47 9.48 -7.74 12.91
CA LEU A 47 9.06 -8.44 14.12
C LEU A 47 7.66 -9.06 13.96
N SER A 48 6.71 -8.35 13.36
CA SER A 48 5.39 -8.89 13.06
C SER A 48 5.48 -10.09 12.12
N LEU A 49 6.27 -10.00 11.04
CA LEU A 49 6.45 -11.07 10.06
C LEU A 49 7.11 -12.33 10.65
N SER A 50 8.00 -12.16 11.64
CA SER A 50 8.70 -13.25 12.33
C SER A 50 7.91 -13.83 13.50
N SER A 51 6.78 -13.23 13.88
CA SER A 51 5.99 -13.70 15.02
C SER A 51 5.30 -15.04 14.74
N GLU A 52 5.16 -15.88 15.76
CA GLU A 52 4.44 -17.15 15.64
C GLU A 52 2.94 -16.97 15.40
N LYS A 53 2.36 -15.96 16.01
CA LYS A 53 0.93 -15.61 15.87
C LYS A 53 0.80 -14.32 15.06
N PRO A 54 -0.28 -14.17 14.27
CA PRO A 54 -0.51 -12.94 13.53
C PRO A 54 -0.51 -11.70 14.43
N VAL A 55 0.28 -10.71 14.06
CA VAL A 55 0.28 -9.36 14.63
C VAL A 55 -0.08 -8.41 13.50
N HIS A 56 -1.17 -7.66 13.67
CA HIS A 56 -1.73 -6.84 12.61
C HIS A 56 -1.27 -5.39 12.76
N LEU A 57 -0.93 -4.73 11.64
CA LEU A 57 -0.43 -3.35 11.64
C LEU A 57 -1.36 -2.46 10.83
N LEU A 58 -1.69 -1.30 11.38
CA LEU A 58 -2.46 -0.25 10.70
C LEU A 58 -1.63 1.03 10.62
N LEU A 59 -1.38 1.49 9.40
CA LEU A 59 -0.69 2.76 9.15
C LEU A 59 -1.74 3.86 8.94
N VAL A 60 -1.84 4.79 9.88
CA VAL A 60 -2.80 5.91 9.83
C VAL A 60 -2.07 7.21 9.56
N GLY A 61 -2.58 8.03 8.67
CA GLY A 61 -2.00 9.35 8.44
C GLY A 61 -2.48 10.00 7.13
N PRO A 62 -2.11 11.25 6.88
CA PRO A 62 -2.56 11.98 5.71
C PRO A 62 -2.10 11.32 4.39
N PRO A 63 -2.74 11.64 3.27
CA PRO A 63 -2.22 11.28 1.96
C PRO A 63 -0.75 11.69 1.78
N ALA A 64 -0.03 10.96 0.94
CA ALA A 64 1.38 11.22 0.65
C ALA A 64 2.33 11.10 1.87
N SER A 65 2.11 10.12 2.74
CA SER A 65 2.91 9.86 3.94
C SER A 65 3.59 8.49 3.96
N ALA A 66 4.01 7.96 2.83
CA ALA A 66 4.67 6.64 2.66
C ALA A 66 3.83 5.39 2.96
N LYS A 67 2.63 5.48 3.50
CA LYS A 67 1.82 4.31 3.89
C LYS A 67 1.71 3.27 2.76
N THR A 68 1.34 3.72 1.56
CA THR A 68 1.18 2.86 0.39
C THR A 68 2.51 2.19 -0.04
N LEU A 69 3.67 2.82 0.22
CA LEU A 69 4.96 2.20 -0.08
C LEU A 69 5.18 0.95 0.79
N PHE A 70 4.81 0.99 2.07
CA PHE A 70 4.86 -0.19 2.93
C PHE A 70 3.94 -1.30 2.43
N MET A 71 2.76 -0.95 1.92
CA MET A 71 1.84 -1.95 1.35
C MET A 71 2.40 -2.60 0.08
N ILE A 72 3.02 -1.80 -0.80
CA ILE A 72 3.68 -2.30 -2.01
C ILE A 72 4.81 -3.28 -1.64
N GLU A 73 5.64 -2.95 -0.66
CA GLU A 73 6.67 -3.86 -0.18
C GLU A 73 6.08 -5.15 0.41
N CYS A 74 5.00 -5.07 1.17
CA CYS A 74 4.31 -6.24 1.70
C CYS A 74 3.72 -7.14 0.59
N MET A 75 3.39 -6.59 -0.59
CA MET A 75 2.91 -7.37 -1.72
C MET A 75 3.99 -8.30 -2.32
N ARG A 76 5.28 -8.06 -2.03
CA ARG A 76 6.39 -8.94 -2.42
C ARG A 76 6.44 -10.24 -1.59
N LEU A 77 5.71 -10.30 -0.49
CA LEU A 77 5.64 -11.49 0.36
C LEU A 77 4.90 -12.62 -0.34
N GLU A 78 5.42 -13.82 -0.24
CA GLU A 78 4.72 -15.01 -0.75
C GLU A 78 3.34 -15.18 -0.10
N ARG A 79 2.36 -15.55 -0.90
CA ARG A 79 0.96 -15.72 -0.46
C ARG A 79 0.36 -14.43 0.10
N SER A 80 0.78 -13.28 -0.41
CA SER A 80 0.13 -12.01 -0.15
C SER A 80 -1.12 -11.83 -1.02
N TYR A 81 -2.10 -11.10 -0.49
CA TYR A 81 -3.28 -10.65 -1.22
C TYR A 81 -3.54 -9.19 -0.91
N PHE A 82 -3.61 -8.39 -1.97
CA PHE A 82 -3.89 -6.96 -1.88
C PHE A 82 -5.34 -6.67 -2.25
N THR A 83 -5.98 -5.77 -1.50
CA THR A 83 -7.32 -5.24 -1.80
C THR A 83 -7.40 -3.77 -1.40
N LEU A 84 -8.30 -3.04 -2.07
CA LEU A 84 -8.68 -1.69 -1.69
C LEU A 84 -9.95 -1.75 -0.83
N GLY A 85 -10.02 -0.95 0.22
CA GLY A 85 -11.20 -0.89 1.08
C GLY A 85 -12.48 -0.53 0.33
N SER A 86 -12.39 0.37 -0.65
CA SER A 86 -13.52 0.81 -1.48
C SER A 86 -14.03 -0.22 -2.50
N HIS A 87 -13.17 -1.13 -2.94
CA HIS A 87 -13.49 -2.12 -3.98
C HIS A 87 -13.72 -3.53 -3.42
N SER A 88 -13.57 -3.72 -2.12
CA SER A 88 -13.91 -4.98 -1.49
C SER A 88 -15.43 -5.17 -1.47
N THR A 89 -15.97 -5.83 -2.50
CA THR A 89 -17.32 -6.38 -2.33
C THR A 89 -17.23 -7.52 -1.33
N LYS A 90 -18.15 -7.59 -0.37
CA LYS A 90 -18.21 -8.65 0.66
C LYS A 90 -17.98 -10.06 0.06
N SER A 91 -18.53 -10.30 -1.10
CA SER A 91 -18.39 -11.57 -1.82
C SER A 91 -16.96 -11.78 -2.31
N GLY A 92 -16.31 -10.76 -2.90
CA GLY A 92 -15.00 -10.91 -3.54
C GLY A 92 -13.85 -11.17 -2.56
N MET A 93 -13.71 -10.37 -1.52
CA MET A 93 -12.64 -10.57 -0.52
C MET A 93 -12.83 -11.87 0.24
N ILE A 94 -14.04 -12.15 0.73
CA ILE A 94 -14.32 -13.36 1.49
C ILE A 94 -14.15 -14.60 0.62
N ASP A 95 -14.66 -14.62 -0.60
CA ASP A 95 -14.49 -15.73 -1.55
C ASP A 95 -13.01 -15.97 -1.84
N TYR A 96 -12.22 -14.90 -2.04
CA TYR A 96 -10.79 -15.03 -2.25
C TYR A 96 -10.09 -15.65 -1.02
N LEU A 97 -10.41 -15.18 0.19
CA LEU A 97 -9.84 -15.71 1.43
C LEU A 97 -10.15 -17.21 1.60
N PHE A 98 -11.34 -17.66 1.23
CA PHE A 98 -11.69 -19.08 1.25
C PHE A 98 -10.90 -19.93 0.25
N VAL A 99 -10.71 -19.42 -0.97
CA VAL A 99 -10.07 -20.15 -2.07
C VAL A 99 -8.54 -20.12 -1.97
N LYS A 100 -7.97 -18.93 -1.82
CA LYS A 100 -6.51 -18.74 -1.89
C LYS A 100 -5.80 -18.84 -0.55
N ARG A 101 -6.51 -18.66 0.57
CA ARG A 101 -5.96 -18.77 1.93
C ARG A 101 -4.65 -17.99 2.08
N PRO A 102 -4.63 -16.68 1.83
CA PRO A 102 -3.41 -15.90 1.87
C PRO A 102 -2.82 -15.89 3.28
N ARG A 103 -1.49 -15.86 3.36
CA ARG A 103 -0.78 -15.65 4.62
C ARG A 103 -0.78 -14.18 5.02
N TYR A 104 -0.74 -13.29 4.04
CA TYR A 104 -0.71 -11.84 4.25
C TYR A 104 -1.85 -11.18 3.50
N LEU A 105 -2.72 -10.51 4.23
CA LEU A 105 -3.81 -9.70 3.69
C LEU A 105 -3.41 -8.23 3.79
N ILE A 106 -3.36 -7.55 2.67
CA ILE A 106 -2.96 -6.15 2.56
C ILE A 106 -4.19 -5.36 2.14
N VAL A 107 -4.60 -4.40 2.98
CA VAL A 107 -5.80 -3.59 2.75
C VAL A 107 -5.41 -2.12 2.68
N ASP A 108 -5.45 -1.52 1.51
CA ASP A 108 -5.22 -0.07 1.36
C ASP A 108 -6.54 0.67 1.52
N GLU A 109 -6.53 1.82 2.21
CA GLU A 109 -7.69 2.66 2.49
C GLU A 109 -8.84 1.90 3.20
N ILE A 110 -8.52 1.17 4.28
CA ILE A 110 -9.48 0.33 5.02
C ILE A 110 -10.68 1.13 5.56
N GLU A 111 -10.56 2.44 5.75
CA GLU A 111 -11.66 3.33 6.17
C GLU A 111 -12.82 3.37 5.16
N HIS A 112 -12.57 2.97 3.93
CA HIS A 112 -13.61 2.86 2.90
C HIS A 112 -14.28 1.49 2.84
N MET A 113 -13.82 0.54 3.66
CA MET A 113 -14.39 -0.80 3.73
C MET A 113 -15.79 -0.77 4.36
N PRO A 114 -16.79 -1.39 3.74
CA PRO A 114 -18.14 -1.50 4.32
C PRO A 114 -18.12 -2.15 5.71
N MET A 115 -18.98 -1.71 6.62
CA MET A 115 -19.05 -2.21 8.01
C MET A 115 -19.18 -3.73 8.11
N LYS A 116 -19.91 -4.34 7.16
CA LYS A 116 -20.09 -5.81 7.11
C LYS A 116 -18.77 -6.54 6.82
N ASP A 117 -17.91 -5.95 6.01
CA ASP A 117 -16.61 -6.53 5.66
C ASP A 117 -15.61 -6.31 6.79
N GLN A 118 -15.67 -5.15 7.47
CA GLN A 118 -14.93 -4.92 8.71
C GLN A 118 -15.27 -5.96 9.78
N THR A 119 -16.54 -6.37 9.91
CA THR A 119 -16.96 -7.41 10.87
C THR A 119 -16.37 -8.78 10.52
N ALA A 120 -16.32 -9.13 9.23
CA ALA A 120 -15.70 -10.38 8.78
C ALA A 120 -14.20 -10.37 9.04
N LEU A 121 -13.55 -9.23 8.79
CA LEU A 121 -12.13 -9.04 9.07
C LEU A 121 -11.82 -9.12 10.56
N LEU A 122 -12.69 -8.56 11.41
CA LEU A 122 -12.58 -8.65 12.87
C LEU A 122 -12.55 -10.13 13.33
N SER A 123 -13.46 -10.97 12.84
CA SER A 123 -13.49 -12.40 13.17
C SER A 123 -12.22 -13.11 12.74
N LEU A 124 -11.74 -12.83 11.52
CA LEU A 124 -10.49 -13.37 11.00
C LEU A 124 -9.28 -12.98 11.87
N MET A 125 -9.20 -11.74 12.29
CA MET A 125 -8.06 -11.22 13.06
C MET A 125 -8.05 -11.74 14.49
N GLU A 126 -9.24 -11.94 15.10
CA GLU A 126 -9.34 -12.37 16.50
C GLU A 126 -9.16 -13.86 16.67
N THR A 127 -9.82 -14.65 15.82
CA THR A 127 -9.90 -16.11 16.00
C THR A 127 -9.25 -16.90 14.87
N GLY A 128 -8.89 -16.24 13.78
CA GLY A 128 -8.50 -16.90 12.53
C GLY A 128 -9.68 -17.53 11.80
N ILE A 129 -10.90 -17.40 12.32
CA ILE A 129 -12.09 -18.05 11.74
C ILE A 129 -12.72 -17.09 10.74
N LEU A 130 -12.84 -17.56 9.52
CA LEU A 130 -13.65 -16.96 8.49
C LEU A 130 -14.90 -17.81 8.29
N ALA A 131 -16.07 -17.27 8.58
CA ALA A 131 -17.35 -17.93 8.41
C ALA A 131 -18.27 -17.13 7.48
N GLU A 132 -18.93 -17.79 6.58
CA GLU A 132 -19.93 -17.20 5.71
C GLU A 132 -21.15 -18.11 5.60
N THR A 133 -22.31 -17.50 5.76
CA THR A 133 -23.60 -18.17 5.50
C THR A 133 -24.24 -17.49 4.30
N LYS A 134 -24.33 -18.23 3.18
CA LYS A 134 -25.13 -17.90 1.99
C LYS A 134 -26.32 -18.83 1.95
N PHE A 135 -27.40 -18.44 1.23
CA PHE A 135 -28.64 -19.22 1.12
C PHE A 135 -28.35 -20.73 1.02
N GLN A 136 -28.75 -21.49 2.05
CA GLN A 136 -28.58 -22.95 2.19
C GLN A 136 -27.13 -23.50 2.24
N LYS A 137 -26.11 -22.66 2.30
CA LYS A 137 -24.71 -23.11 2.43
C LYS A 137 -23.99 -22.31 3.49
N THR A 138 -23.48 -23.00 4.50
CA THR A 138 -22.55 -22.43 5.48
C THR A 138 -21.16 -22.99 5.20
N ARG A 139 -20.19 -22.10 5.07
CA ARG A 139 -18.78 -22.49 4.98
C ARG A 139 -17.97 -21.78 6.05
N ASN A 140 -17.00 -22.47 6.60
CA ASN A 140 -16.04 -21.93 7.54
C ASN A 140 -14.64 -22.43 7.21
N THR A 141 -13.66 -21.68 7.61
CA THR A 141 -12.24 -22.08 7.52
C THR A 141 -11.46 -21.37 8.59
N HIS A 142 -10.36 -21.99 9.02
CA HIS A 142 -9.40 -21.37 9.93
C HIS A 142 -8.16 -20.93 9.12
N LEU A 143 -7.81 -19.65 9.23
CA LEU A 143 -6.69 -19.04 8.52
C LEU A 143 -5.73 -18.41 9.53
N LYS A 144 -4.44 -18.61 9.31
CA LYS A 144 -3.38 -17.89 10.01
C LYS A 144 -2.90 -16.76 9.10
N THR A 145 -3.57 -15.60 9.19
CA THR A 145 -3.38 -14.47 8.27
C THR A 145 -2.95 -13.21 9.02
N TRP A 146 -1.83 -12.62 8.63
CA TRP A 146 -1.41 -11.28 9.03
C TRP A 146 -2.17 -10.25 8.22
N VAL A 147 -2.68 -9.22 8.87
CA VAL A 147 -3.38 -8.11 8.21
C VAL A 147 -2.53 -6.85 8.33
N PHE A 148 -2.16 -6.29 7.20
CA PHE A 148 -1.48 -5.00 7.09
C PHE A 148 -2.40 -4.03 6.36
N ALA A 149 -2.70 -2.90 6.98
CA ALA A 149 -3.66 -1.97 6.43
C ALA A 149 -3.16 -0.52 6.47
N THR A 150 -3.73 0.31 5.59
CA THR A 150 -3.57 1.76 5.65
C THR A 150 -4.91 2.43 5.84
N SER A 151 -4.88 3.63 6.42
CA SER A 151 -6.03 4.52 6.54
C SER A 151 -5.61 5.98 6.52
N ASN A 152 -6.47 6.86 6.03
CA ASN A 152 -6.27 8.31 6.16
C ASN A 152 -6.85 8.85 7.48
N GLY A 153 -7.81 8.14 8.08
CA GLY A 153 -8.41 8.43 9.37
C GLY A 153 -9.10 7.20 9.94
N THR A 154 -9.50 7.22 11.21
CA THR A 154 -10.09 6.07 11.89
C THR A 154 -11.57 6.19 12.17
N GLU A 155 -12.19 7.32 11.82
CA GLU A 155 -13.57 7.69 12.18
C GLU A 155 -14.62 6.74 11.57
N ARG A 156 -14.28 6.11 10.44
CA ARG A 156 -15.14 5.15 9.74
C ARG A 156 -14.85 3.69 10.06
N MET A 157 -13.94 3.45 10.99
CA MET A 157 -13.56 2.10 11.39
C MET A 157 -14.27 1.68 12.65
N LEU A 158 -14.62 0.40 12.74
CA LEU A 158 -15.17 -0.18 13.96
C LEU A 158 -14.14 -0.14 15.09
N THR A 159 -14.49 0.38 16.25
CA THR A 159 -13.61 0.41 17.44
C THR A 159 -13.05 -0.98 17.79
N PRO A 160 -13.86 -2.08 17.76
CA PRO A 160 -13.32 -3.42 17.98
C PRO A 160 -12.27 -3.84 16.93
N LEU A 161 -12.39 -3.42 15.68
CA LEU A 161 -11.41 -3.70 14.64
C LEU A 161 -10.09 -2.94 14.91
N LEU A 162 -10.18 -1.67 15.28
CA LEU A 162 -9.01 -0.85 15.62
C LEU A 162 -8.20 -1.48 16.78
N SER A 163 -8.86 -2.04 17.78
CA SER A 163 -8.18 -2.66 18.92
C SER A 163 -7.40 -3.94 18.59
N ARG A 164 -7.56 -4.51 17.40
CA ARG A 164 -6.79 -5.67 16.91
C ARG A 164 -5.53 -5.26 16.14
N PHE A 165 -5.39 -3.99 15.85
CA PHE A 165 -4.20 -3.46 15.20
C PHE A 165 -3.23 -2.83 16.19
N ILE A 166 -1.94 -2.96 15.90
CA ILE A 166 -0.95 -1.99 16.37
C ILE A 166 -1.07 -0.80 15.39
N VAL A 167 -1.53 0.34 15.91
CA VAL A 167 -1.78 1.53 15.12
C VAL A 167 -0.53 2.41 15.10
N LEU A 168 -0.05 2.75 13.90
CA LEU A 168 1.11 3.58 13.67
C LEU A 168 0.68 4.88 12.99
N HIS A 169 0.89 6.01 13.65
CA HIS A 169 0.51 7.31 13.13
C HIS A 169 1.63 7.92 12.30
N PHE A 170 1.39 8.05 11.01
CA PHE A 170 2.28 8.69 10.05
C PHE A 170 2.01 10.20 9.99
N LYS A 171 3.07 10.98 10.07
CA LYS A 171 3.01 12.44 9.86
C LYS A 171 3.33 12.76 8.40
N GLN A 172 2.92 13.95 7.96
CA GLN A 172 3.42 14.49 6.70
C GLN A 172 4.94 14.63 6.75
N TYR A 173 5.58 14.49 5.60
CA TYR A 173 7.02 14.72 5.48
C TYR A 173 7.40 16.14 5.91
N SER A 174 8.54 16.28 6.55
CA SER A 174 9.29 17.54 6.56
C SER A 174 9.89 17.78 5.16
N PHE A 175 10.30 19.01 4.85
CA PHE A 175 10.96 19.28 3.57
C PHE A 175 12.23 18.45 3.39
N GLY A 176 13.05 18.34 4.44
CA GLY A 176 14.27 17.53 4.39
C GLY A 176 14.00 16.06 4.04
N SER A 177 13.07 15.42 4.77
CA SER A 177 12.68 14.03 4.46
C SER A 177 12.07 13.87 3.07
N PHE A 178 11.26 14.85 2.63
CA PHE A 178 10.69 14.86 1.29
C PHE A 178 11.77 14.93 0.21
N GLN A 179 12.78 15.79 0.40
CA GLN A 179 13.89 15.95 -0.52
C GLN A 179 14.75 14.68 -0.57
N GLU A 180 15.10 14.10 0.58
CA GLU A 180 15.85 12.83 0.63
C GLU A 180 15.13 11.71 -0.13
N ILE A 181 13.83 11.54 0.11
CA ILE A 181 13.02 10.53 -0.58
C ILE A 181 12.97 10.81 -2.08
N CYS A 182 12.79 12.08 -2.48
CA CYS A 182 12.76 12.48 -3.88
C CYS A 182 14.08 12.15 -4.58
N VAL A 183 15.21 12.53 -3.98
CA VAL A 183 16.55 12.24 -4.53
C VAL A 183 16.79 10.75 -4.63
N HIS A 184 16.43 9.97 -3.61
CA HIS A 184 16.59 8.52 -3.61
C HIS A 184 15.76 7.85 -4.72
N ILE A 185 14.47 8.18 -4.82
CA ILE A 185 13.58 7.54 -5.81
C ILE A 185 13.96 7.93 -7.23
N LEU A 186 14.22 9.22 -7.49
CA LEU A 186 14.59 9.71 -8.82
C LEU A 186 15.99 9.24 -9.23
N GLY A 187 16.91 9.09 -8.29
CA GLY A 187 18.24 8.51 -8.53
C GLY A 187 18.15 7.07 -9.08
N ARG A 188 17.20 6.28 -8.61
CA ARG A 188 16.91 4.92 -9.14
C ARG A 188 16.31 4.96 -10.57
N GLU A 189 15.65 6.05 -10.95
CA GLU A 189 15.17 6.29 -12.32
C GLU A 189 16.24 6.97 -13.22
N GLY A 190 17.48 7.15 -12.73
CA GLY A 190 18.60 7.70 -13.47
C GLY A 190 18.66 9.24 -13.52
N VAL A 191 17.88 9.92 -12.68
CA VAL A 191 17.93 11.38 -12.55
C VAL A 191 19.10 11.79 -11.66
N THR A 192 19.87 12.78 -12.06
CA THR A 192 21.00 13.29 -11.27
C THR A 192 20.53 13.92 -9.96
N SER A 193 21.34 13.81 -8.92
CA SER A 193 21.00 14.30 -7.56
C SER A 193 20.64 15.78 -7.50
N ASP A 194 21.28 16.60 -8.32
CA ASP A 194 21.06 18.05 -8.38
C ASP A 194 19.74 18.41 -9.08
N VAL A 195 19.36 17.65 -10.13
CA VAL A 195 18.05 17.79 -10.78
C VAL A 195 16.93 17.28 -9.88
N ALA A 196 17.16 16.15 -9.20
CA ALA A 196 16.19 15.59 -8.25
C ALA A 196 15.94 16.53 -7.06
N ALA A 197 16.98 17.18 -6.53
CA ALA A 197 16.83 18.19 -5.49
C ALA A 197 16.05 19.41 -5.97
N ALA A 198 16.31 19.87 -7.19
CA ALA A 198 15.57 20.99 -7.80
C ALA A 198 14.09 20.63 -8.02
N ILE A 199 13.79 19.38 -8.38
CA ILE A 199 12.41 18.88 -8.50
C ILE A 199 11.72 18.91 -7.14
N ALA A 200 12.35 18.39 -6.08
CA ALA A 200 11.81 18.40 -4.73
C ALA A 200 11.48 19.82 -4.25
N GLU A 201 12.38 20.75 -4.45
CA GLU A 201 12.18 22.17 -4.11
C GLU A 201 11.03 22.78 -4.90
N ALA A 202 10.97 22.59 -6.21
CA ALA A 202 9.92 23.14 -7.07
C ALA A 202 8.53 22.58 -6.71
N VAL A 203 8.42 21.26 -6.45
CA VAL A 203 7.17 20.62 -6.05
C VAL A 203 6.71 21.15 -4.69
N TRP A 204 7.62 21.24 -3.73
CA TRP A 204 7.29 21.72 -2.38
C TRP A 204 6.92 23.21 -2.34
N THR A 205 7.73 24.06 -2.99
CA THR A 205 7.58 25.51 -2.86
C THR A 205 6.61 26.10 -3.88
N LYS A 206 6.73 25.72 -5.16
CA LYS A 206 5.92 26.32 -6.25
C LYS A 206 4.56 25.63 -6.39
N LEU A 207 4.53 24.30 -6.38
CA LEU A 207 3.29 23.55 -6.51
C LEU A 207 2.58 23.31 -5.17
N LYS A 208 3.23 23.63 -4.04
CA LYS A 208 2.74 23.40 -2.67
C LYS A 208 2.26 21.96 -2.44
N SER A 209 2.84 21.02 -3.17
CA SER A 209 2.54 19.60 -3.08
C SER A 209 3.55 18.90 -2.16
N LYS A 210 3.06 17.94 -1.38
CA LYS A 210 3.88 17.05 -0.55
C LYS A 210 3.84 15.61 -1.07
N ASP A 211 3.32 15.41 -2.26
CA ASP A 211 3.18 14.10 -2.89
C ASP A 211 4.42 13.78 -3.73
N ILE A 212 5.16 12.75 -3.33
CA ILE A 212 6.32 12.23 -4.07
C ILE A 212 5.96 11.83 -5.50
N ARG A 213 4.72 11.44 -5.77
CA ARG A 213 4.25 11.12 -7.11
C ARG A 213 4.34 12.31 -8.07
N ASP A 214 4.21 13.54 -7.57
CA ASP A 214 4.40 14.74 -8.39
C ASP A 214 5.88 14.91 -8.75
N CYS A 215 6.81 14.56 -7.85
CA CYS A 215 8.25 14.54 -8.17
C CYS A 215 8.57 13.51 -9.25
N ILE A 216 8.01 12.30 -9.14
CA ILE A 216 8.22 11.23 -10.14
C ILE A 216 7.72 11.66 -11.52
N LYS A 217 6.53 12.29 -11.61
CA LYS A 217 5.99 12.78 -12.87
C LYS A 217 6.93 13.82 -13.53
N ILE A 218 7.43 14.78 -12.73
CA ILE A 218 8.35 15.80 -13.24
C ILE A 218 9.69 15.18 -13.60
N GLY A 219 10.24 14.26 -12.78
CA GLY A 219 11.50 13.58 -13.05
C GLY A 219 11.53 12.77 -14.34
N ARG A 220 10.38 12.25 -14.78
CA ARG A 220 10.25 11.56 -16.07
C ARG A 220 10.25 12.50 -17.29
N LEU A 221 9.99 13.77 -17.07
CA LEU A 221 9.93 14.79 -18.13
C LEU A 221 11.19 15.66 -18.16
N ALA A 222 11.70 16.05 -16.98
CA ALA A 222 12.82 16.98 -16.84
C ALA A 222 14.15 16.25 -16.92
N LYS A 223 15.09 16.77 -17.72
CA LYS A 223 16.49 16.35 -17.79
C LYS A 223 17.43 17.37 -17.21
N THR A 224 17.03 18.63 -17.16
CA THR A 224 17.82 19.77 -16.68
C THR A 224 17.05 20.55 -15.62
N LYS A 225 17.72 21.44 -14.88
CA LYS A 225 17.08 22.34 -13.92
C LYS A 225 16.15 23.34 -14.60
N GLU A 226 16.47 23.74 -15.81
CA GLU A 226 15.66 24.64 -16.65
C GLU A 226 14.32 23.97 -17.00
N ASP A 227 14.35 22.69 -17.39
CA ASP A 227 13.12 21.90 -17.61
C ASP A 227 12.24 21.88 -16.36
N VAL A 228 12.85 21.64 -15.17
CA VAL A 228 12.12 21.62 -13.90
C VAL A 228 11.41 22.95 -13.63
N GLN A 229 12.11 24.07 -13.86
CA GLN A 229 11.57 25.39 -13.64
C GLN A 229 10.39 25.69 -14.58
N TRP A 230 10.55 25.34 -15.85
CA TRP A 230 9.51 25.54 -16.87
C TRP A 230 8.29 24.66 -16.58
N ILE A 231 8.48 23.35 -16.31
CA ILE A 231 7.39 22.43 -15.99
C ILE A 231 6.63 22.91 -14.74
N ALA A 232 7.35 23.25 -13.67
CA ALA A 232 6.73 23.71 -12.43
C ALA A 232 5.94 25.01 -12.62
N GLN A 233 6.43 25.94 -13.44
CA GLN A 233 5.71 27.16 -13.77
C GLN A 233 4.46 26.88 -14.59
N THR A 234 4.56 26.02 -15.59
CA THR A 234 3.42 25.59 -16.41
C THR A 234 2.33 24.94 -15.55
N LEU A 235 2.72 23.95 -14.72
CA LEU A 235 1.77 23.27 -13.82
C LEU A 235 1.11 24.25 -12.82
N LYS A 236 1.84 25.26 -12.35
CA LYS A 236 1.27 26.28 -11.47
C LYS A 236 0.22 27.14 -12.17
N THR A 237 0.40 27.40 -13.45
CA THR A 237 -0.52 28.24 -14.24
C THR A 237 -1.83 27.53 -14.57
N TYR A 238 -1.77 26.19 -14.79
CA TYR A 238 -2.92 25.41 -15.26
C TYR A 238 -3.52 24.45 -14.20
N ARG A 239 -3.08 24.52 -12.97
CA ARG A 239 -3.60 23.73 -11.83
C ARG A 239 -4.55 24.59 -10.98
#